data_82f403343bb91086cb8846c5d3c900ad
#
_entry.id   82f403343bb91086cb8846c5d3c900ad
#
_cell.length_a   1.000
_cell.length_b   1.000
_cell.length_c   1.000
_cell.angle_alpha   90.00
_cell.angle_beta   90.00
_cell.angle_gamma   90.00
#
_symmetry.space_group_name_H-M   'P 1'
#
loop_
_entity.id
_entity.type
_entity.pdbx_description
1 polymer ?
#
loop_
_entity_poly.entity_id
_entity_poly.type
_entity_poly.pdbx_seq_one_letter_code
_entity_poly.pdbx_strand_id
1 'polypeptide(L)'
;MKTAAFSIGKVLTVISKNENILSNATWDLEYIRRSNDWNLLVYSNNAINIANLNSYLSNYEHGTVICISNIDRMITSMSDAQNKRRFFKTIDDVKNHIALVFHRFIEDNELLIRVNGTSIRPWNPFLPGNRAVQELEPEIHDEKGKTISIYPYVLPHKSKFQFDEDMKAAGGYRGWLQHQGIYLYRNKRLIIYGTWFGIIKKEPTFNLARVRIDMNSDSDFDWQIDIKKSKAIPPTYIEETLKRVVHNVTQQSTLVYNSRGTYSKSNNIASQQLCCVWEQRLDNSGKYTFLLNKKHTLLNKLKKSLDDSQWATLQSYM
;
A
#
# COMPACT_ATOMS: atom_id res chain seq x y z
N MET A 1 -9.51 -2.23 22.57
CA MET A 1 -8.37 -1.64 23.30
C MET A 1 -7.84 -2.57 24.40
N LYS A 2 -8.61 -2.99 25.43
CA LYS A 2 -8.16 -3.81 26.56
C LYS A 2 -7.40 -5.08 26.12
N THR A 3 -8.00 -5.93 25.29
CA THR A 3 -7.39 -7.19 24.82
C THR A 3 -6.06 -6.96 24.11
N ALA A 4 -5.97 -5.90 23.28
CA ALA A 4 -4.74 -5.56 22.58
C ALA A 4 -3.66 -5.08 23.56
N ALA A 5 -4.00 -4.25 24.55
CA ALA A 5 -3.07 -3.76 25.55
C ALA A 5 -2.51 -4.92 26.39
N PHE A 6 -3.37 -5.82 26.87
CA PHE A 6 -2.97 -6.98 27.67
C PHE A 6 -2.26 -8.08 26.88
N SER A 7 -2.28 -8.01 25.56
CA SER A 7 -1.38 -8.86 24.75
C SER A 7 0.08 -8.37 24.75
N ILE A 8 0.33 -7.14 25.22
CA ILE A 8 1.64 -6.49 25.24
C ILE A 8 2.19 -6.41 26.66
N GLY A 9 1.38 -5.94 27.62
CA GLY A 9 1.82 -5.74 29.01
C GLY A 9 0.70 -5.96 30.02
N LYS A 10 1.03 -5.85 31.31
CA LYS A 10 0.11 -6.16 32.41
C LYS A 10 -0.69 -4.97 32.93
N VAL A 11 -0.23 -3.74 32.68
CA VAL A 11 -0.86 -2.53 33.17
C VAL A 11 -1.24 -1.64 32.00
N LEU A 12 -2.51 -1.22 31.95
CA LEU A 12 -3.06 -0.29 30.97
C LEU A 12 -3.55 0.94 31.71
N THR A 13 -2.90 2.09 31.49
CA THR A 13 -3.34 3.39 31.99
C THR A 13 -3.84 4.22 30.82
N VAL A 14 -5.02 4.81 30.97
CA VAL A 14 -5.61 5.76 30.02
C VAL A 14 -5.81 7.08 30.74
N ILE A 15 -5.34 8.16 30.15
CA ILE A 15 -5.54 9.52 30.64
C ILE A 15 -6.19 10.31 29.52
N SER A 16 -7.28 10.98 29.81
CA SER A 16 -7.99 11.83 28.85
C SER A 16 -8.09 13.25 29.40
N LYS A 17 -7.83 14.22 28.54
CA LYS A 17 -8.02 15.65 28.79
C LYS A 17 -9.12 16.17 27.90
N ASN A 18 -10.07 16.85 28.49
CA ASN A 18 -11.09 17.62 27.76
C ASN A 18 -11.15 19.01 28.41
N GLU A 19 -10.72 20.03 27.68
CA GLU A 19 -10.50 21.37 28.20
C GLU A 19 -9.57 21.36 29.44
N ASN A 20 -10.09 21.69 30.63
CA ASN A 20 -9.32 21.68 31.86
C ASN A 20 -9.56 20.44 32.74
N ILE A 21 -10.38 19.51 32.29
CA ILE A 21 -10.72 18.31 33.04
C ILE A 21 -9.79 17.16 32.63
N LEU A 22 -9.02 16.66 33.59
CA LEU A 22 -8.19 15.47 33.45
C LEU A 22 -8.87 14.30 34.15
N SER A 23 -9.05 13.21 33.42
CA SER A 23 -9.58 11.95 33.93
C SER A 23 -8.57 10.83 33.66
N ASN A 24 -8.36 9.94 34.61
CA ASN A 24 -7.47 8.78 34.43
C ASN A 24 -8.13 7.50 34.92
N ALA A 25 -7.73 6.40 34.28
CA ALA A 25 -8.18 5.08 34.65
C ALA A 25 -7.11 4.05 34.34
N THR A 26 -6.89 3.12 35.24
CA THR A 26 -5.87 2.09 35.12
C THR A 26 -6.46 0.70 35.41
N TRP A 27 -6.16 -0.24 34.52
CA TRP A 27 -6.31 -1.65 34.82
C TRP A 27 -4.94 -2.28 35.05
N ASP A 28 -4.77 -2.94 36.19
CA ASP A 28 -3.60 -3.71 36.57
C ASP A 28 -3.99 -5.17 36.75
N LEU A 29 -3.49 -6.06 35.90
CA LEU A 29 -3.80 -7.48 35.94
C LEU A 29 -3.33 -8.15 37.23
N GLU A 30 -2.26 -7.67 37.86
CA GLU A 30 -1.80 -8.24 39.15
C GLU A 30 -2.69 -7.79 40.31
N TYR A 31 -3.19 -6.56 40.27
CA TYR A 31 -4.18 -6.07 41.22
C TYR A 31 -5.50 -6.84 41.07
N ILE A 32 -6.02 -6.99 39.85
CA ILE A 32 -7.24 -7.75 39.55
C ILE A 32 -7.10 -9.20 40.07
N ARG A 33 -5.94 -9.84 39.87
CA ARG A 33 -5.66 -11.20 40.34
C ARG A 33 -5.67 -11.30 41.85
N ARG A 34 -5.14 -10.29 42.54
CA ARG A 34 -5.12 -10.25 44.02
C ARG A 34 -6.47 -9.95 44.63
N SER A 35 -7.22 -9.02 44.05
CA SER A 35 -8.54 -8.64 44.54
C SER A 35 -9.65 -9.63 44.09
N ASN A 36 -9.35 -10.49 43.12
CA ASN A 36 -10.29 -11.39 42.48
C ASN A 36 -11.54 -10.65 41.92
N ASP A 37 -11.36 -9.41 41.53
CA ASP A 37 -12.43 -8.55 41.01
C ASP A 37 -11.90 -7.60 39.92
N TRP A 38 -12.73 -7.25 38.92
CA TRP A 38 -12.42 -6.34 37.82
C TRP A 38 -12.46 -4.87 38.24
N ASN A 39 -11.73 -4.51 39.25
CA ASN A 39 -11.66 -3.13 39.75
C ASN A 39 -10.87 -2.24 38.80
N LEU A 40 -11.43 -1.07 38.51
CA LEU A 40 -10.77 0.02 37.81
C LEU A 40 -10.12 0.94 38.82
N LEU A 41 -8.80 1.12 38.72
CA LEU A 41 -8.05 2.01 39.58
C LEU A 41 -8.11 3.43 39.01
N VAL A 42 -8.45 4.39 39.89
CA VAL A 42 -8.38 5.82 39.60
C VAL A 42 -7.40 6.45 40.55
N TYR A 43 -6.40 7.13 40.02
CA TYR A 43 -5.35 7.77 40.80
C TYR A 43 -5.57 9.28 40.92
N SER A 44 -5.04 9.87 42.00
CA SER A 44 -4.92 11.32 42.07
C SER A 44 -4.08 11.84 40.88
N ASN A 45 -4.48 12.96 40.29
CA ASN A 45 -3.75 13.57 39.16
C ASN A 45 -2.31 13.99 39.54
N ASN A 46 -2.02 14.13 40.84
CA ASN A 46 -0.70 14.47 41.38
C ASN A 46 0.15 13.20 41.68
N ALA A 47 -0.40 11.98 41.53
CA ALA A 47 0.40 10.76 41.65
C ALA A 47 1.53 10.77 40.61
N ILE A 48 2.76 10.45 41.02
CA ILE A 48 3.98 10.58 40.19
C ILE A 48 3.80 9.96 38.82
N ASN A 49 3.24 8.76 38.74
CA ASN A 49 3.03 8.03 37.50
C ASN A 49 2.04 8.76 36.56
N ILE A 50 1.00 9.36 37.13
CA ILE A 50 -0.05 10.09 36.39
C ILE A 50 0.47 11.48 35.99
N ALA A 51 1.15 12.19 36.88
CA ALA A 51 1.73 13.51 36.60
C ALA A 51 2.70 13.48 35.42
N ASN A 52 3.57 12.46 35.36
CA ASN A 52 4.49 12.27 34.24
C ASN A 52 3.76 12.03 32.91
N LEU A 53 2.64 11.29 32.91
CA LEU A 53 1.83 11.07 31.70
C LEU A 53 1.00 12.29 31.34
N ASN A 54 0.53 13.07 32.31
CA ASN A 54 -0.19 14.31 32.11
C ASN A 54 0.65 15.36 31.36
N SER A 55 1.99 15.34 31.55
CA SER A 55 2.89 16.26 30.86
C SER A 55 2.80 16.18 29.34
N TYR A 56 2.45 15.04 28.78
CA TYR A 56 2.21 14.89 27.34
C TYR A 56 0.97 15.66 26.84
N LEU A 57 0.02 15.98 27.73
CA LEU A 57 -1.21 16.71 27.42
C LEU A 57 -1.18 18.18 27.82
N SER A 58 -0.06 18.66 28.40
CA SER A 58 0.03 20.04 28.93
C SER A 58 -0.27 21.10 27.86
N ASN A 59 0.20 20.89 26.65
CA ASN A 59 0.08 21.86 25.55
C ASN A 59 -1.16 21.65 24.66
N TYR A 60 -2.08 20.76 25.04
CA TYR A 60 -3.27 20.45 24.27
C TYR A 60 -4.52 20.71 25.12
N GLU A 61 -5.56 21.24 24.50
CA GLU A 61 -6.88 21.41 25.15
C GLU A 61 -7.61 20.06 25.26
N HIS A 62 -7.45 19.22 24.23
CA HIS A 62 -8.05 17.90 24.16
C HIS A 62 -7.00 16.85 23.81
N GLY A 63 -7.12 15.67 24.37
CA GLY A 63 -6.23 14.58 24.02
C GLY A 63 -6.38 13.35 24.89
N THR A 64 -5.73 12.27 24.47
CA THR A 64 -5.70 11.02 25.22
C THR A 64 -4.30 10.42 25.20
N VAL A 65 -3.80 10.05 26.37
CA VAL A 65 -2.57 9.25 26.53
C VAL A 65 -2.97 7.84 26.91
N ILE A 66 -2.40 6.88 26.19
CA ILE A 66 -2.51 5.46 26.50
C ILE A 66 -1.12 4.96 26.83
N CYS A 67 -0.95 4.48 28.06
CA CYS A 67 0.31 3.88 28.52
C CYS A 67 0.12 2.40 28.81
N ILE A 68 0.96 1.58 28.21
CA ILE A 68 1.02 0.14 28.49
C ILE A 68 2.36 -0.11 29.17
N SER A 69 2.34 -0.60 30.41
CA SER A 69 3.53 -0.88 31.18
C SER A 69 3.58 -2.33 31.67
N ASN A 70 4.69 -2.70 32.31
CA ASN A 70 4.99 -4.09 32.66
C ASN A 70 4.93 -5.00 31.43
N ILE A 71 5.70 -4.62 30.39
CA ILE A 71 5.76 -5.31 29.10
C ILE A 71 6.54 -6.61 29.28
N ASP A 72 5.85 -7.72 29.55
CA ASP A 72 6.44 -9.02 29.81
C ASP A 72 6.41 -9.98 28.62
N ARG A 73 5.60 -9.68 27.59
CA ARG A 73 5.42 -10.55 26.42
C ARG A 73 6.28 -10.17 25.22
N MET A 74 6.71 -8.93 25.15
CA MET A 74 7.56 -8.44 24.05
C MET A 74 9.05 -8.46 24.38
N ILE A 75 9.39 -8.31 25.67
CA ILE A 75 10.77 -8.19 26.15
C ILE A 75 10.92 -9.03 27.40
N THR A 76 11.64 -10.15 27.30
CA THR A 76 11.95 -11.01 28.45
C THR A 76 13.18 -10.50 29.21
N SER A 77 14.13 -9.85 28.52
CA SER A 77 15.31 -9.19 29.09
C SER A 77 15.89 -8.19 28.11
N MET A 78 16.12 -6.95 28.57
CA MET A 78 16.77 -5.90 27.74
C MET A 78 18.30 -6.08 27.64
N SER A 79 18.90 -6.95 28.44
CA SER A 79 20.33 -7.27 28.40
C SER A 79 20.71 -8.19 27.23
N ASP A 80 19.72 -8.86 26.62
CA ASP A 80 19.95 -9.75 25.48
C ASP A 80 19.87 -8.96 24.17
N ALA A 81 20.97 -8.92 23.44
CA ALA A 81 21.07 -8.25 22.13
C ALA A 81 20.06 -8.79 21.10
N GLN A 82 19.67 -10.07 21.22
CA GLN A 82 18.68 -10.69 20.35
C GLN A 82 17.26 -10.15 20.62
N ASN A 83 16.88 -10.02 21.89
CA ASN A 83 15.58 -9.45 22.28
C ASN A 83 15.48 -7.98 21.87
N LYS A 84 16.56 -7.22 22.02
CA LYS A 84 16.64 -5.84 21.57
C LYS A 84 16.43 -5.72 20.05
N ARG A 85 17.07 -6.56 19.25
CA ARG A 85 16.88 -6.61 17.79
C ARG A 85 15.44 -6.96 17.41
N ARG A 86 14.82 -7.94 18.08
CA ARG A 86 13.41 -8.31 17.85
C ARG A 86 12.48 -7.16 18.17
N PHE A 87 12.71 -6.44 19.24
CA PHE A 87 11.90 -5.28 19.62
C PHE A 87 11.96 -4.17 18.55
N PHE A 88 13.17 -3.79 18.11
CA PHE A 88 13.30 -2.79 17.05
C PHE A 88 12.69 -3.24 15.74
N LYS A 89 12.85 -4.51 15.37
CA LYS A 89 12.19 -5.07 14.20
C LYS A 89 10.65 -4.96 14.31
N THR A 90 10.09 -5.24 15.46
CA THR A 90 8.65 -5.08 15.69
C THR A 90 8.21 -3.62 15.52
N ILE A 91 9.01 -2.65 16.00
CA ILE A 91 8.73 -1.23 15.78
C ILE A 91 8.74 -0.87 14.29
N ASP A 92 9.72 -1.38 13.53
CA ASP A 92 9.78 -1.14 12.09
C ASP A 92 8.61 -1.80 11.33
N ASP A 93 8.21 -3.00 11.74
CA ASP A 93 7.01 -3.67 11.20
C ASP A 93 5.74 -2.84 11.49
N VAL A 94 5.61 -2.25 12.68
CA VAL A 94 4.51 -1.35 13.05
C VAL A 94 4.54 -0.07 12.20
N LYS A 95 5.71 0.56 12.01
CA LYS A 95 5.85 1.75 11.15
C LYS A 95 5.42 1.44 9.72
N ASN A 96 5.88 0.34 9.14
CA ASN A 96 5.52 -0.09 7.80
C ASN A 96 4.02 -0.40 7.66
N HIS A 97 3.44 -1.03 8.67
CA HIS A 97 2.00 -1.29 8.73
C HIS A 97 1.19 0.00 8.77
N ILE A 98 1.57 0.95 9.61
CA ILE A 98 0.93 2.27 9.70
C ILE A 98 1.05 3.02 8.37
N ALA A 99 2.26 3.04 7.79
CA ALA A 99 2.54 3.68 6.50
C ALA A 99 1.64 3.16 5.37
N LEU A 100 1.30 1.86 5.39
CA LEU A 100 0.42 1.24 4.42
C LEU A 100 -1.06 1.45 4.76
N VAL A 101 -1.47 1.18 6.01
CA VAL A 101 -2.91 1.16 6.38
C VAL A 101 -3.53 2.55 6.37
N PHE A 102 -2.76 3.55 6.75
CA PHE A 102 -3.23 4.93 6.86
C PHE A 102 -2.70 5.87 5.77
N HIS A 103 -2.09 5.31 4.70
CA HIS A 103 -1.42 6.13 3.69
C HIS A 103 -2.32 7.24 3.11
N ARG A 104 -3.61 6.94 2.82
CA ARG A 104 -4.54 7.93 2.23
C ARG A 104 -4.81 9.10 3.17
N PHE A 105 -4.99 8.84 4.48
CA PHE A 105 -5.17 9.91 5.46
C PHE A 105 -3.91 10.77 5.65
N ILE A 106 -2.72 10.14 5.55
CA ILE A 106 -1.44 10.85 5.66
C ILE A 106 -1.17 11.66 4.38
N GLU A 107 -1.44 11.10 3.20
CA GLU A 107 -1.31 11.78 1.91
C GLU A 107 -2.24 13.00 1.81
N ASP A 108 -3.48 12.87 2.29
CA ASP A 108 -4.49 13.93 2.31
C ASP A 108 -4.25 14.96 3.45
N ASN A 109 -3.20 14.78 4.27
CA ASN A 109 -2.90 15.59 5.46
C ASN A 109 -4.01 15.62 6.53
N GLU A 110 -4.90 14.63 6.52
CA GLU A 110 -5.95 14.47 7.53
C GLU A 110 -5.41 13.89 8.83
N LEU A 111 -4.28 13.18 8.77
CA LEU A 111 -3.67 12.49 9.92
C LEU A 111 -2.15 12.62 9.91
N LEU A 112 -1.57 13.08 11.02
CA LEU A 112 -0.15 13.07 11.25
C LEU A 112 0.21 12.03 12.31
N ILE A 113 0.98 11.01 11.92
CA ILE A 113 1.43 9.96 12.82
C ILE A 113 2.94 10.05 13.00
N ARG A 114 3.38 10.03 14.26
CA ARG A 114 4.79 10.00 14.62
C ARG A 114 5.10 8.76 15.47
N VAL A 115 6.24 8.16 15.22
CA VAL A 115 6.80 7.07 16.04
C VAL A 115 8.16 7.50 16.55
N ASN A 116 8.31 7.58 17.87
CA ASN A 116 9.52 8.12 18.52
C ASN A 116 9.91 9.51 17.96
N GLY A 117 8.95 10.40 17.82
CA GLY A 117 9.15 11.77 17.31
C GLY A 117 9.29 11.89 15.78
N THR A 118 9.53 10.80 15.06
CA THR A 118 9.69 10.81 13.60
C THR A 118 8.35 10.61 12.90
N SER A 119 8.01 11.49 11.96
CA SER A 119 6.79 11.38 11.16
C SER A 119 6.85 10.18 10.22
N ILE A 120 5.76 9.42 10.17
CA ILE A 120 5.59 8.31 9.23
C ILE A 120 5.32 8.88 7.84
N ARG A 121 6.11 8.43 6.86
CA ARG A 121 5.84 8.68 5.44
C ARG A 121 4.85 7.66 4.92
N PRO A 122 3.83 8.07 4.16
CA PRO A 122 2.87 7.13 3.59
C PRO A 122 3.55 6.23 2.55
N TRP A 123 3.11 4.98 2.47
CA TRP A 123 3.49 4.08 1.40
C TRP A 123 2.22 3.67 0.62
N ASN A 124 2.06 4.24 -0.57
CA ASN A 124 0.92 3.97 -1.43
C ASN A 124 1.24 2.81 -2.38
N PRO A 125 0.49 1.69 -2.30
CA PRO A 125 0.76 0.49 -3.09
C PRO A 125 0.48 0.64 -4.59
N PHE A 126 -0.12 1.75 -5.02
CA PHE A 126 -0.49 2.01 -6.41
C PHE A 126 0.49 2.94 -7.13
N LEU A 127 1.50 3.46 -6.43
CA LEU A 127 2.54 4.35 -6.96
C LEU A 127 1.98 5.58 -7.70
N PRO A 128 1.10 6.38 -7.09
CA PRO A 128 0.57 7.57 -7.72
C PRO A 128 1.73 8.51 -8.10
N GLY A 129 1.66 9.11 -9.27
CA GLY A 129 2.73 9.97 -9.79
C GLY A 129 3.80 9.24 -10.61
N ASN A 130 3.86 7.91 -10.62
CA ASN A 130 4.69 7.19 -11.57
C ASN A 130 3.95 7.07 -12.91
N ARG A 131 4.43 7.77 -13.93
CA ARG A 131 3.79 7.85 -15.26
C ARG A 131 3.70 6.52 -16.01
N ALA A 132 4.41 5.49 -15.57
CA ALA A 132 4.40 4.17 -16.19
C ALA A 132 3.40 3.21 -15.53
N VAL A 133 2.66 3.64 -14.51
CA VAL A 133 1.51 2.91 -13.97
C VAL A 133 0.40 2.93 -15.01
N GLN A 134 -0.18 1.75 -15.26
CA GLN A 134 -1.34 1.62 -16.13
C GLN A 134 -2.59 1.47 -15.26
N GLU A 135 -3.48 2.43 -15.35
CA GLU A 135 -4.82 2.35 -14.77
C GLU A 135 -5.74 1.69 -15.79
N LEU A 136 -6.36 0.58 -15.41
CA LEU A 136 -7.33 -0.10 -16.25
C LEU A 136 -8.72 0.45 -15.96
N GLU A 137 -9.69 0.08 -16.78
CA GLU A 137 -11.06 0.56 -16.66
C GLU A 137 -11.66 0.20 -15.29
N PRO A 138 -12.18 1.19 -14.54
CA PRO A 138 -12.77 0.94 -13.23
C PRO A 138 -14.17 0.32 -13.38
N GLU A 139 -14.56 -0.46 -12.38
CA GLU A 139 -15.90 -1.01 -12.30
C GLU A 139 -16.60 -0.52 -11.03
N ILE A 140 -17.83 -0.07 -11.17
CA ILE A 140 -18.64 0.47 -10.08
C ILE A 140 -19.90 -0.39 -9.98
N HIS A 141 -20.11 -0.94 -8.80
CA HIS A 141 -21.32 -1.65 -8.43
C HIS A 141 -22.14 -0.85 -7.43
N ASP A 142 -23.39 -0.67 -7.73
CA ASP A 142 -24.37 -0.11 -6.80
C ASP A 142 -25.43 -1.17 -6.50
N GLU A 143 -25.47 -1.66 -5.29
CA GLU A 143 -26.44 -2.64 -4.83
C GLU A 143 -27.17 -2.06 -3.61
N LYS A 144 -28.46 -1.72 -3.79
CA LYS A 144 -29.33 -1.16 -2.74
C LYS A 144 -28.76 0.07 -2.04
N GLY A 145 -28.14 0.98 -2.81
CA GLY A 145 -27.51 2.19 -2.30
C GLY A 145 -26.14 1.99 -1.65
N LYS A 146 -25.55 0.78 -1.76
CA LYS A 146 -24.19 0.48 -1.31
C LYS A 146 -23.28 0.48 -2.53
N THR A 147 -22.44 1.49 -2.66
CA THR A 147 -21.51 1.61 -3.78
C THR A 147 -20.19 0.93 -3.46
N ILE A 148 -19.77 0.03 -4.33
CA ILE A 148 -18.45 -0.61 -4.32
C ILE A 148 -17.73 -0.22 -5.60
N SER A 149 -16.55 0.39 -5.48
CA SER A 149 -15.75 0.82 -6.61
C SER A 149 -14.46 0.00 -6.70
N ILE A 150 -14.18 -0.55 -7.88
CA ILE A 150 -13.05 -1.44 -8.15
C ILE A 150 -12.14 -0.79 -9.18
N TYR A 151 -10.89 -0.56 -8.83
CA TYR A 151 -9.89 0.10 -9.66
C TYR A 151 -8.69 -0.83 -9.86
N PRO A 152 -8.51 -1.43 -11.03
CA PRO A 152 -7.36 -2.28 -11.32
C PRO A 152 -6.19 -1.46 -11.85
N TYR A 153 -4.97 -1.83 -11.42
CA TYR A 153 -3.71 -1.18 -11.76
C TYR A 153 -2.67 -2.21 -12.19
N VAL A 154 -1.87 -1.87 -13.19
CA VAL A 154 -0.65 -2.59 -13.52
C VAL A 154 0.54 -1.68 -13.24
N LEU A 155 1.38 -2.07 -12.28
CA LEU A 155 2.55 -1.31 -11.88
C LEU A 155 3.67 -1.41 -12.92
N PRO A 156 4.62 -0.46 -12.90
CA PRO A 156 5.73 -0.45 -13.85
C PRO A 156 6.62 -1.68 -13.71
N HIS A 157 7.10 -2.18 -14.84
CA HIS A 157 8.20 -3.16 -14.84
C HIS A 157 9.48 -2.56 -14.23
N LYS A 158 10.36 -3.41 -13.69
CA LYS A 158 11.62 -3.00 -13.06
C LYS A 158 12.47 -2.05 -13.92
N SER A 159 12.45 -2.20 -15.24
CA SER A 159 13.18 -1.33 -16.19
C SER A 159 12.66 0.11 -16.27
N LYS A 160 11.54 0.43 -15.64
CA LYS A 160 10.98 1.78 -15.59
C LYS A 160 11.35 2.54 -14.32
N PHE A 161 12.11 1.92 -13.43
CA PHE A 161 12.67 2.58 -12.26
C PHE A 161 14.10 3.03 -12.56
N GLN A 162 14.44 4.26 -12.18
CA GLN A 162 15.76 4.82 -12.40
C GLN A 162 16.79 4.19 -11.46
N PHE A 163 16.39 3.86 -10.24
CA PHE A 163 17.26 3.26 -9.24
C PHE A 163 16.65 1.96 -8.70
N ASP A 164 17.53 1.00 -8.38
CA ASP A 164 17.11 -0.28 -7.77
C ASP A 164 16.45 -0.09 -6.40
N GLU A 165 16.81 0.98 -5.69
CA GLU A 165 16.20 1.35 -4.40
C GLU A 165 14.73 1.74 -4.56
N ASP A 166 14.39 2.51 -5.58
CA ASP A 166 13.01 2.90 -5.90
C ASP A 166 12.17 1.68 -6.26
N MET A 167 12.76 0.76 -7.04
CA MET A 167 12.11 -0.51 -7.37
C MET A 167 11.85 -1.36 -6.12
N LYS A 168 12.82 -1.45 -5.21
CA LYS A 168 12.66 -2.17 -3.94
C LYS A 168 11.59 -1.50 -3.06
N ALA A 169 11.62 -0.17 -2.94
CA ALA A 169 10.64 0.60 -2.19
C ALA A 169 9.22 0.41 -2.75
N ALA A 170 9.05 0.40 -4.07
CA ALA A 170 7.79 0.16 -4.75
C ALA A 170 7.21 -1.23 -4.46
N GLY A 171 8.07 -2.24 -4.23
CA GLY A 171 7.66 -3.58 -3.81
C GLY A 171 7.11 -3.67 -2.39
N GLY A 172 7.31 -2.62 -1.58
CA GLY A 172 6.88 -2.58 -0.18
C GLY A 172 7.73 -3.45 0.76
N TYR A 173 7.48 -3.34 2.05
CA TYR A 173 8.30 -3.95 3.09
C TYR A 173 8.30 -5.49 3.11
N ARG A 174 7.31 -6.14 2.49
CA ARG A 174 7.24 -7.61 2.32
C ARG A 174 7.61 -8.07 0.91
N GLY A 175 7.98 -7.14 0.03
CA GLY A 175 8.36 -7.41 -1.35
C GLY A 175 7.18 -7.63 -2.29
N TRP A 176 7.48 -7.60 -3.56
CA TRP A 176 6.52 -7.63 -4.66
C TRP A 176 5.52 -8.78 -4.60
N LEU A 177 6.00 -10.00 -4.31
CA LEU A 177 5.16 -11.20 -4.26
C LEU A 177 4.09 -11.11 -3.17
N GLN A 178 4.39 -10.51 -2.02
CA GLN A 178 3.45 -10.41 -0.92
C GLN A 178 2.45 -9.26 -1.10
N HIS A 179 2.85 -8.24 -1.86
CA HIS A 179 2.04 -7.06 -2.10
C HIS A 179 1.21 -7.11 -3.39
N GLN A 180 1.29 -8.20 -4.21
CA GLN A 180 0.38 -8.36 -5.34
C GLN A 180 -1.05 -8.65 -4.85
N GLY A 181 -2.06 -8.19 -5.59
CA GLY A 181 -3.44 -8.55 -5.28
C GLY A 181 -4.36 -7.40 -4.94
N ILE A 182 -5.43 -7.75 -4.26
CA ILE A 182 -6.52 -6.86 -3.89
C ILE A 182 -6.19 -6.13 -2.60
N TYR A 183 -6.59 -4.85 -2.57
CA TYR A 183 -6.50 -3.92 -1.47
C TYR A 183 -7.90 -3.38 -1.17
N LEU A 184 -8.49 -3.82 -0.06
CA LEU A 184 -9.84 -3.46 0.34
C LEU A 184 -9.81 -2.29 1.33
N TYR A 185 -10.41 -1.17 0.94
CA TYR A 185 -10.54 0.03 1.75
C TYR A 185 -11.97 0.22 2.22
N ARG A 186 -12.09 0.60 3.49
CA ARG A 186 -13.33 1.02 4.13
C ARG A 186 -13.19 2.45 4.59
N ASN A 187 -13.93 3.38 4.01
CA ASN A 187 -13.83 4.81 4.32
C ASN A 187 -12.36 5.29 4.34
N LYS A 188 -11.62 5.11 3.23
CA LYS A 188 -10.18 5.41 3.06
C LYS A 188 -9.22 4.50 3.86
N ARG A 189 -9.67 3.82 4.93
CA ARG A 189 -8.79 2.95 5.72
C ARG A 189 -8.61 1.60 5.04
N LEU A 190 -7.36 1.20 4.84
CA LEU A 190 -7.04 -0.14 4.33
C LEU A 190 -7.37 -1.20 5.39
N ILE A 191 -8.18 -2.18 5.02
CA ILE A 191 -8.61 -3.28 5.91
C ILE A 191 -7.83 -4.55 5.58
N ILE A 192 -7.77 -4.91 4.32
CA ILE A 192 -7.11 -6.13 3.83
C ILE A 192 -6.27 -5.77 2.62
N TYR A 193 -5.12 -6.39 2.48
CA TYR A 193 -4.21 -6.13 1.37
C TYR A 193 -3.41 -7.36 0.95
N GLY A 194 -2.99 -7.35 -0.31
CA GLY A 194 -2.11 -8.36 -0.85
C GLY A 194 -2.72 -9.76 -0.89
N THR A 195 -4.00 -9.87 -1.20
CA THR A 195 -4.74 -11.12 -1.33
C THR A 195 -5.46 -11.19 -2.68
N TRP A 196 -5.70 -12.40 -3.16
CA TRP A 196 -6.59 -12.65 -4.29
C TRP A 196 -7.93 -13.26 -3.86
N PHE A 197 -8.24 -13.24 -2.56
CA PHE A 197 -9.43 -13.88 -1.96
C PHE A 197 -9.65 -15.34 -2.37
N GLY A 198 -8.57 -16.06 -2.71
CA GLY A 198 -8.66 -17.46 -3.16
C GLY A 198 -9.05 -17.66 -4.63
N ILE A 199 -9.28 -16.58 -5.40
CA ILE A 199 -9.62 -16.65 -6.82
C ILE A 199 -8.46 -17.25 -7.62
N ILE A 200 -7.24 -16.82 -7.33
CA ILE A 200 -5.99 -17.34 -7.94
C ILE A 200 -4.88 -17.49 -6.90
N LYS A 201 -3.85 -18.24 -7.23
CA LYS A 201 -2.61 -18.31 -6.44
C LYS A 201 -1.67 -17.15 -6.80
N LYS A 202 -0.80 -16.78 -5.87
CA LYS A 202 0.23 -15.77 -6.12
C LYS A 202 1.32 -16.35 -7.01
N GLU A 203 1.70 -15.60 -8.06
CA GLU A 203 2.78 -15.94 -8.97
C GLU A 203 3.66 -14.72 -9.25
N PRO A 204 4.96 -14.90 -9.56
CA PRO A 204 5.86 -13.79 -9.87
C PRO A 204 5.40 -12.91 -11.04
N THR A 205 4.74 -13.50 -12.04
CA THR A 205 4.18 -12.79 -13.20
C THR A 205 3.05 -11.83 -12.85
N PHE A 206 2.41 -12.02 -11.69
CA PHE A 206 1.34 -11.16 -11.18
C PHE A 206 1.85 -10.06 -10.23
N ASN A 207 3.16 -9.96 -10.03
CA ASN A 207 3.76 -8.99 -9.10
C ASN A 207 3.39 -7.54 -9.36
N LEU A 208 3.08 -7.19 -10.60
CA LEU A 208 2.71 -5.83 -10.99
C LEU A 208 1.20 -5.55 -10.85
N ALA A 209 0.39 -6.59 -10.64
CA ALA A 209 -1.05 -6.45 -10.53
C ALA A 209 -1.49 -5.96 -9.15
N ARG A 210 -2.31 -4.91 -9.11
CA ARG A 210 -2.95 -4.36 -7.92
C ARG A 210 -4.41 -4.06 -8.24
N VAL A 211 -5.29 -4.35 -7.29
CA VAL A 211 -6.72 -4.00 -7.41
C VAL A 211 -7.14 -3.26 -6.15
N ARG A 212 -7.56 -2.01 -6.30
CA ARG A 212 -8.13 -1.23 -5.21
C ARG A 212 -9.65 -1.44 -5.19
N ILE A 213 -10.19 -1.74 -4.04
CA ILE A 213 -11.62 -1.79 -3.81
C ILE A 213 -11.95 -0.78 -2.71
N ASP A 214 -12.80 0.18 -3.05
CA ASP A 214 -13.32 1.16 -2.10
C ASP A 214 -14.75 0.81 -1.74
N MET A 215 -15.06 0.76 -0.44
CA MET A 215 -16.40 0.57 0.08
C MET A 215 -16.67 1.46 1.28
N ASN A 216 -17.95 1.67 1.56
CA ASN A 216 -18.43 2.37 2.76
C ASN A 216 -18.66 1.39 3.92
N SER A 217 -18.89 1.94 5.14
CA SER A 217 -19.20 1.16 6.35
C SER A 217 -20.44 0.30 6.24
N ASP A 218 -21.40 0.69 5.41
CA ASP A 218 -22.67 0.00 5.24
C ASP A 218 -22.54 -1.37 4.57
N SER A 219 -21.39 -1.61 3.93
CA SER A 219 -21.03 -2.88 3.27
C SER A 219 -20.33 -3.88 4.20
N ASP A 220 -20.03 -3.53 5.46
CA ASP A 220 -19.27 -4.38 6.39
C ASP A 220 -19.88 -5.77 6.57
N PHE A 221 -21.22 -5.83 6.68
CA PHE A 221 -21.95 -7.09 6.86
C PHE A 221 -21.85 -7.98 5.61
N ASP A 222 -21.95 -7.40 4.42
CA ASP A 222 -21.93 -8.14 3.15
C ASP A 222 -20.55 -8.78 2.91
N TRP A 223 -19.48 -8.09 3.33
CA TRP A 223 -18.10 -8.57 3.23
C TRP A 223 -17.69 -9.51 4.37
N GLN A 224 -18.57 -9.81 5.30
CA GLN A 224 -18.33 -10.67 6.46
C GLN A 224 -16.99 -10.31 7.15
N ILE A 225 -16.74 -9.01 7.33
CA ILE A 225 -15.51 -8.52 7.95
C ILE A 225 -15.48 -8.95 9.42
N ASP A 226 -14.45 -9.67 9.81
CA ASP A 226 -14.28 -10.08 11.20
C ASP A 226 -14.00 -8.88 12.13
N ILE A 227 -14.26 -9.05 13.42
CA ILE A 227 -14.06 -8.01 14.45
C ILE A 227 -12.60 -7.53 14.45
N LYS A 228 -11.65 -8.41 14.16
CA LYS A 228 -10.22 -8.09 14.08
C LYS A 228 -9.83 -7.43 12.75
N LYS A 229 -10.77 -7.35 11.79
CA LYS A 229 -10.55 -6.82 10.44
C LYS A 229 -9.37 -7.48 9.71
N SER A 230 -9.19 -8.78 9.95
CA SER A 230 -8.12 -9.59 9.38
C SER A 230 -8.58 -10.48 8.23
N LYS A 231 -9.88 -10.69 8.10
CA LYS A 231 -10.50 -11.49 7.05
C LYS A 231 -11.73 -10.78 6.51
N ALA A 232 -11.96 -10.93 5.21
CA ALA A 232 -13.20 -10.57 4.53
C ALA A 232 -13.50 -11.64 3.48
N ILE A 233 -14.78 -11.83 3.21
CA ILE A 233 -15.27 -12.71 2.15
C ILE A 233 -16.02 -11.82 1.19
N PRO A 234 -15.66 -11.80 -0.11
CA PRO A 234 -16.39 -11.01 -1.09
C PRO A 234 -17.85 -11.44 -1.16
N PRO A 235 -18.79 -10.48 -1.25
CA PRO A 235 -20.19 -10.80 -1.46
C PRO A 235 -20.41 -11.52 -2.81
N THR A 236 -21.40 -12.44 -2.85
CA THR A 236 -21.68 -13.24 -4.04
C THR A 236 -22.02 -12.39 -5.27
N TYR A 237 -22.67 -11.23 -5.07
CA TYR A 237 -23.07 -10.35 -6.17
C TYR A 237 -21.90 -9.66 -6.88
N ILE A 238 -20.69 -9.62 -6.28
CA ILE A 238 -19.49 -9.07 -6.94
C ILE A 238 -18.44 -10.14 -7.33
N GLU A 239 -18.66 -11.41 -6.97
CA GLU A 239 -17.68 -12.48 -7.21
C GLU A 239 -17.28 -12.62 -8.69
N GLU A 240 -18.26 -12.62 -9.59
CA GLU A 240 -18.03 -12.74 -11.03
C GLU A 240 -17.26 -11.52 -11.56
N THR A 241 -17.58 -10.33 -11.09
CA THR A 241 -16.86 -9.11 -11.42
C THR A 241 -15.43 -9.18 -10.93
N LEU A 242 -15.21 -9.61 -9.68
CA LEU A 242 -13.86 -9.77 -9.14
C LEU A 242 -13.05 -10.80 -9.93
N LYS A 243 -13.62 -11.95 -10.29
CA LYS A 243 -12.95 -12.96 -11.11
C LYS A 243 -12.51 -12.38 -12.46
N ARG A 244 -13.39 -11.62 -13.12
CA ARG A 244 -13.11 -10.99 -14.41
C ARG A 244 -12.01 -9.91 -14.29
N VAL A 245 -12.10 -9.03 -13.28
CA VAL A 245 -11.10 -7.98 -13.02
C VAL A 245 -9.74 -8.60 -12.68
N VAL A 246 -9.72 -9.61 -11.81
CA VAL A 246 -8.50 -10.32 -11.41
C VAL A 246 -7.85 -10.99 -12.63
N HIS A 247 -8.64 -11.68 -13.47
CA HIS A 247 -8.13 -12.28 -14.69
C HIS A 247 -7.51 -11.24 -15.64
N ASN A 248 -8.23 -10.14 -15.89
CA ASN A 248 -7.76 -9.07 -16.77
C ASN A 248 -6.46 -8.43 -16.25
N VAL A 249 -6.43 -7.99 -14.99
CA VAL A 249 -5.25 -7.31 -14.43
C VAL A 249 -4.02 -8.22 -14.36
N THR A 250 -4.20 -9.52 -14.07
CA THR A 250 -3.09 -10.50 -14.03
C THR A 250 -2.59 -10.84 -15.42
N GLN A 251 -3.46 -10.90 -16.42
CA GLN A 251 -3.09 -11.06 -17.82
C GLN A 251 -2.24 -9.86 -18.29
N GLN A 252 -2.68 -8.63 -18.01
CA GLN A 252 -1.92 -7.43 -18.35
C GLN A 252 -0.58 -7.36 -17.58
N SER A 253 -0.58 -7.71 -16.29
CA SER A 253 0.65 -7.83 -15.49
C SER A 253 1.65 -8.81 -16.13
N THR A 254 1.18 -9.96 -16.57
CA THR A 254 2.00 -10.99 -17.22
C THR A 254 2.60 -10.49 -18.54
N LEU A 255 1.82 -9.75 -19.33
CA LEU A 255 2.31 -9.14 -20.56
C LEU A 255 3.41 -8.11 -20.28
N VAL A 256 3.23 -7.24 -19.29
CA VAL A 256 4.24 -6.24 -18.89
C VAL A 256 5.46 -6.92 -18.28
N TYR A 257 5.28 -7.92 -17.44
CA TYR A 257 6.36 -8.65 -16.76
C TYR A 257 7.25 -9.41 -17.75
N ASN A 258 6.66 -10.02 -18.78
CA ASN A 258 7.36 -10.80 -19.80
C ASN A 258 7.82 -9.97 -21.00
N SER A 259 7.41 -8.68 -21.10
CA SER A 259 7.77 -7.86 -22.25
C SER A 259 9.28 -7.63 -22.31
N ARG A 260 9.93 -8.30 -23.24
CA ARG A 260 11.32 -8.02 -23.63
C ARG A 260 11.28 -6.83 -24.58
N GLY A 261 11.39 -5.59 -24.03
CA GLY A 261 11.54 -4.37 -24.82
C GLY A 261 10.66 -4.28 -26.07
N THR A 262 9.36 -4.15 -25.92
CA THR A 262 8.45 -3.93 -27.04
C THR A 262 8.23 -2.43 -27.24
N TYR A 263 8.01 -2.06 -28.53
CA TYR A 263 7.73 -0.69 -28.97
C TYR A 263 6.82 0.09 -28.03
N SER A 264 7.29 1.22 -27.54
CA SER A 264 6.42 2.21 -26.92
C SER A 264 5.58 2.85 -28.05
N LYS A 265 4.36 2.37 -28.27
CA LYS A 265 3.38 3.18 -28.97
C LYS A 265 3.08 4.35 -28.08
N SER A 266 3.51 5.55 -28.49
CA SER A 266 3.06 6.80 -27.94
C SER A 266 1.54 6.86 -28.12
N ASN A 267 0.78 6.72 -27.04
CA ASN A 267 -0.66 6.96 -27.02
C ASN A 267 -0.92 8.47 -27.03
N ASN A 268 -0.49 9.14 -28.08
CA ASN A 268 -1.00 10.46 -28.42
C ASN A 268 -2.25 10.30 -29.27
N ILE A 269 -3.41 10.39 -28.62
CA ILE A 269 -4.76 10.39 -29.22
C ILE A 269 -4.98 11.58 -30.20
N ALA A 270 -3.98 12.41 -30.42
CA ALA A 270 -4.09 13.60 -31.28
C ALA A 270 -3.34 13.51 -32.60
N SER A 271 -2.83 12.36 -33.02
CA SER A 271 -2.13 12.26 -34.32
C SER A 271 -2.72 11.18 -35.22
N GLN A 272 -3.90 11.43 -35.70
CA GLN A 272 -4.29 10.90 -37.02
C GLN A 272 -3.20 11.30 -38.03
N GLN A 273 -2.46 10.29 -38.54
CA GLN A 273 -1.61 10.34 -39.72
C GLN A 273 -0.18 10.86 -39.65
N LEU A 274 0.49 10.90 -38.48
CA LEU A 274 1.94 11.05 -38.48
C LEU A 274 2.62 9.67 -38.53
N CYS A 275 3.08 9.27 -39.71
CA CYS A 275 3.93 8.11 -39.90
C CYS A 275 5.38 8.55 -39.65
N CYS A 276 5.93 8.23 -38.44
CA CYS A 276 7.31 8.60 -38.09
C CYS A 276 8.31 7.77 -38.90
N VAL A 277 9.38 8.43 -39.37
CA VAL A 277 10.53 7.78 -40.06
C VAL A 277 11.30 6.84 -39.15
N TRP A 278 11.34 7.17 -37.86
CA TRP A 278 12.05 6.43 -36.82
C TRP A 278 11.07 5.79 -35.84
N GLU A 279 11.32 4.55 -35.50
CA GLU A 279 10.65 3.85 -34.40
C GLU A 279 11.58 3.82 -33.20
N GLN A 280 11.13 4.40 -32.10
CA GLN A 280 11.85 4.38 -30.83
C GLN A 280 11.58 3.04 -30.12
N ARG A 281 12.64 2.33 -29.76
CA ARG A 281 12.58 1.11 -28.98
C ARG A 281 13.30 1.31 -27.65
N LEU A 282 12.65 0.99 -26.56
CA LEU A 282 13.26 0.96 -25.23
C LEU A 282 13.57 -0.48 -24.86
N ASP A 283 14.83 -0.78 -24.52
CA ASP A 283 15.19 -2.08 -24.00
C ASP A 283 14.87 -2.22 -22.50
N ASN A 284 15.01 -3.42 -21.96
CA ASN A 284 14.75 -3.70 -20.54
C ASN A 284 15.79 -3.03 -19.59
N SER A 285 16.87 -2.48 -20.11
CA SER A 285 17.88 -1.72 -19.36
C SER A 285 17.60 -0.21 -19.32
N GLY A 286 16.50 0.24 -19.98
CA GLY A 286 16.14 1.64 -20.06
C GLY A 286 16.88 2.43 -21.14
N LYS A 287 17.62 1.75 -22.03
CA LYS A 287 18.33 2.38 -23.14
C LYS A 287 17.43 2.49 -24.36
N TYR A 288 17.40 3.68 -24.95
CA TYR A 288 16.67 3.93 -26.18
C TYR A 288 17.50 3.52 -27.39
N THR A 289 16.89 2.75 -28.29
CA THR A 289 17.39 2.48 -29.63
C THR A 289 16.40 3.00 -30.65
N PHE A 290 16.89 3.56 -31.73
CA PHE A 290 16.07 4.10 -32.80
C PHE A 290 16.24 3.21 -34.03
N LEU A 291 15.13 2.77 -34.61
CA LEU A 291 15.12 1.93 -35.81
C LEU A 291 14.32 2.62 -36.91
N LEU A 292 14.76 2.43 -38.13
CA LEU A 292 14.05 2.92 -39.30
C LEU A 292 12.70 2.21 -39.45
N ASN A 293 11.65 2.99 -39.61
CA ASN A 293 10.31 2.47 -39.86
C ASN A 293 10.20 1.99 -41.30
N LYS A 294 10.42 0.72 -41.51
CA LYS A 294 10.36 0.06 -42.83
C LYS A 294 8.99 0.18 -43.54
N LYS A 295 7.95 0.60 -42.82
CA LYS A 295 6.60 0.83 -43.37
C LYS A 295 6.35 2.27 -43.77
N HIS A 296 7.33 3.17 -43.56
CA HIS A 296 7.17 4.57 -43.90
C HIS A 296 7.07 4.78 -45.42
N THR A 297 6.04 5.48 -45.86
CA THR A 297 5.71 5.61 -47.29
C THR A 297 6.81 6.27 -48.12
N LEU A 298 7.48 7.31 -47.59
CA LEU A 298 8.62 7.97 -48.23
C LEU A 298 9.83 7.08 -48.33
N LEU A 299 10.16 6.30 -47.27
CA LEU A 299 11.28 5.35 -47.29
C LEU A 299 11.05 4.24 -48.30
N ASN A 300 9.81 3.76 -48.43
CA ASN A 300 9.47 2.78 -49.44
C ASN A 300 9.55 3.34 -50.88
N LYS A 301 9.22 4.61 -51.07
CA LYS A 301 9.41 5.28 -52.37
C LYS A 301 10.88 5.46 -52.70
N LEU A 302 11.70 5.93 -51.75
CA LEU A 302 13.15 6.08 -51.90
C LEU A 302 13.83 4.74 -52.19
N LYS A 303 13.46 3.67 -51.49
CA LYS A 303 14.00 2.32 -51.74
C LYS A 303 13.70 1.81 -53.14
N LYS A 304 12.60 2.22 -53.76
CA LYS A 304 12.27 1.86 -55.14
C LYS A 304 13.02 2.68 -56.19
N SER A 305 13.53 3.85 -55.83
CA SER A 305 14.23 4.77 -56.71
C SER A 305 15.77 4.69 -56.61
N LEU A 306 16.31 3.99 -55.64
CA LEU A 306 17.74 3.81 -55.40
C LEU A 306 18.17 2.36 -55.68
N ASP A 307 19.41 2.16 -56.16
CA ASP A 307 20.01 0.85 -56.25
C ASP A 307 20.38 0.33 -54.86
N ASP A 308 20.71 -0.99 -54.76
CA ASP A 308 21.01 -1.63 -53.47
C ASP A 308 22.24 -1.05 -52.77
N SER A 309 23.25 -0.55 -53.54
CA SER A 309 24.45 0.10 -53.02
C SER A 309 24.12 1.48 -52.42
N GLN A 310 23.38 2.27 -53.15
CA GLN A 310 22.90 3.60 -52.72
C GLN A 310 21.98 3.47 -51.50
N TRP A 311 21.14 2.45 -51.46
CA TRP A 311 20.28 2.17 -50.32
C TRP A 311 21.05 1.78 -49.06
N ALA A 312 22.06 0.90 -49.21
CA ALA A 312 22.94 0.52 -48.10
C ALA A 312 23.73 1.72 -47.55
N THR A 313 24.24 2.58 -48.44
CA THR A 313 24.90 3.82 -48.06
C THR A 313 23.97 4.77 -47.32
N LEU A 314 22.74 4.97 -47.77
CA LEU A 314 21.74 5.78 -47.09
C LEU A 314 21.44 5.23 -45.68
N GLN A 315 21.31 3.89 -45.53
CA GLN A 315 21.07 3.27 -44.23
C GLN A 315 22.25 3.43 -43.24
N SER A 316 23.47 3.54 -43.74
CA SER A 316 24.65 3.76 -42.87
C SER A 316 24.71 5.18 -42.28
N TYR A 317 24.09 6.16 -42.93
CA TYR A 317 24.02 7.54 -42.47
C TYR A 317 22.76 7.84 -41.62
N MET A 318 21.82 6.92 -41.57
CA MET A 318 20.56 7.05 -40.82
C MET A 318 20.61 6.23 -39.54
#